data_84b4762664b48a0f5c44c91191d48bab
#
_entry.id   84b4762664b48a0f5c44c91191d48bab
#
_cell.length_a   1.000
_cell.length_b   1.000
_cell.length_c   1.000
_cell.angle_alpha   90.00
_cell.angle_beta   90.00
_cell.angle_gamma   90.00
#
_symmetry.space_group_name_H-M   'P 1'
#
loop_
_entity.id
_entity.type
_entity.pdbx_description
1 polymer ?
#
loop_
_entity_poly.entity_id
_entity_poly.type
_entity_poly.pdbx_seq_one_letter_code
_entity_poly.pdbx_strand_id
1 'polypeptide(L)'
;ADPAGCAKGYIHMIDQRYEVRDTQDFLGRLVDQGLVIPDRIAAVGSSYGGGTALSMAALKDRRMLPDGTLAPWKSPDGTQMSIAVATPNVAPTEVPAILAPSGSNLDYITDSSYSFKTTDGQNSRPGILKEGWVQGLASTGFVAPVGTDPSADLLGWKAAFDAGEPYDGVPAINASIRELAKYHSPYGIDHSVAPAPTLMSTGYSDDLVPVNESTRFYNRTRAQYPDLPVSLFFGSLGHPRGQVQANVTAALRTLEDKWTD
;
A
#
# COMPACT_ATOMS: atom_id res chain seq x y z
N ALA A 1 11.25 5.26 15.32
CA ALA A 1 12.12 4.08 15.39
C ALA A 1 13.13 4.27 16.51
N ASP A 2 13.46 3.21 17.23
CA ASP A 2 14.54 3.18 18.22
C ASP A 2 15.69 2.31 17.67
N PRO A 3 16.70 2.89 17.00
CA PRO A 3 17.82 2.14 16.43
C PRO A 3 18.66 1.40 17.47
N ALA A 4 18.68 1.88 18.72
CA ALA A 4 19.43 1.24 19.80
C ALA A 4 18.68 0.02 20.37
N GLY A 5 17.35 0.14 20.54
CA GLY A 5 16.50 -0.94 21.04
C GLY A 5 16.09 -1.95 19.99
N CYS A 6 16.10 -1.56 18.68
CA CYS A 6 15.69 -2.40 17.57
C CYS A 6 16.63 -2.23 16.37
N ALA A 7 17.87 -2.73 16.53
CA ALA A 7 18.95 -2.54 15.56
C ALA A 7 18.68 -3.12 14.14
N LYS A 8 17.66 -3.97 13.99
CA LYS A 8 17.21 -4.54 12.71
C LYS A 8 15.77 -4.17 12.37
N GLY A 9 15.16 -3.22 13.09
CA GLY A 9 13.80 -2.75 12.88
C GLY A 9 13.73 -1.67 11.78
N TYR A 10 14.14 -2.00 10.58
CA TYR A 10 14.14 -1.09 9.45
C TYR A 10 12.72 -0.85 8.92
N ILE A 11 12.53 0.31 8.26
CA ILE A 11 11.33 0.57 7.46
C ILE A 11 11.36 -0.33 6.22
N HIS A 12 10.27 -1.06 6.01
CA HIS A 12 10.08 -1.95 4.87
C HIS A 12 9.06 -1.39 3.84
N MET A 13 8.62 -0.16 4.01
CA MET A 13 7.74 0.55 3.07
C MET A 13 6.45 -0.21 2.70
N ILE A 14 5.56 -0.40 3.69
CA ILE A 14 4.25 -1.08 3.54
C ILE A 14 4.38 -2.58 3.20
N ASP A 15 5.50 -3.21 3.43
CA ASP A 15 5.69 -4.63 3.12
C ASP A 15 4.69 -5.51 3.89
N GLN A 16 3.89 -6.28 3.16
CA GLN A 16 2.87 -7.15 3.73
C GLN A 16 3.47 -8.29 4.57
N ARG A 17 4.70 -8.70 4.29
CA ARG A 17 5.42 -9.78 5.00
C ARG A 17 5.97 -9.33 6.36
N TYR A 18 6.12 -8.01 6.57
CA TYR A 18 6.75 -7.42 7.76
C TYR A 18 5.83 -6.40 8.44
N GLU A 19 5.77 -5.16 8.00
CA GLU A 19 5.07 -4.07 8.70
C GLU A 19 3.56 -4.31 8.82
N VAL A 20 2.93 -4.81 7.75
CA VAL A 20 1.50 -5.15 7.80
C VAL A 20 1.28 -6.34 8.73
N ARG A 21 2.13 -7.36 8.66
CA ARG A 21 2.08 -8.52 9.55
C ARG A 21 2.35 -8.14 11.01
N ASP A 22 3.28 -7.24 11.29
CA ASP A 22 3.54 -6.74 12.64
C ASP A 22 2.29 -6.06 13.22
N THR A 23 1.58 -5.27 12.40
CA THR A 23 0.28 -4.70 12.78
C THR A 23 -0.74 -5.80 13.09
N GLN A 24 -0.81 -6.85 12.27
CA GLN A 24 -1.69 -7.99 12.49
C GLN A 24 -1.33 -8.77 13.76
N ASP A 25 -0.06 -8.99 14.02
CA ASP A 25 0.42 -9.68 15.23
C ASP A 25 0.14 -8.85 16.50
N PHE A 26 0.30 -7.52 16.43
CA PHE A 26 -0.07 -6.63 17.53
C PHE A 26 -1.57 -6.69 17.84
N LEU A 27 -2.42 -6.59 16.83
CA LEU A 27 -3.87 -6.72 16.98
C LEU A 27 -4.27 -8.10 17.55
N GLY A 28 -3.59 -9.17 17.13
CA GLY A 28 -3.82 -10.51 17.67
C GLY A 28 -3.63 -10.60 19.18
N ARG A 29 -2.60 -9.94 19.69
CA ARG A 29 -2.35 -9.87 21.16
C ARG A 29 -3.47 -9.09 21.88
N LEU A 30 -4.02 -8.06 21.26
CA LEU A 30 -5.14 -7.31 21.85
C LEU A 30 -6.44 -8.12 21.83
N VAL A 31 -6.64 -8.95 20.82
CA VAL A 31 -7.76 -9.91 20.77
C VAL A 31 -7.66 -10.92 21.90
N ASP A 32 -6.49 -11.54 22.09
CA ASP A 32 -6.27 -12.52 23.16
C ASP A 32 -6.42 -11.91 24.57
N GLN A 33 -6.20 -10.60 24.72
CA GLN A 33 -6.46 -9.85 25.94
C GLN A 33 -7.94 -9.44 26.11
N GLY A 34 -8.80 -9.73 25.15
CA GLY A 34 -10.21 -9.33 25.15
C GLY A 34 -10.46 -7.83 24.91
N LEU A 35 -9.48 -7.09 24.41
CA LEU A 35 -9.56 -5.65 24.15
C LEU A 35 -10.11 -5.34 22.76
N VAL A 36 -10.04 -6.29 21.83
CA VAL A 36 -10.46 -6.13 20.43
C VAL A 36 -11.35 -7.30 20.05
N ILE A 37 -12.46 -7.02 19.38
CA ILE A 37 -13.35 -8.04 18.81
C ILE A 37 -12.75 -8.51 17.47
N PRO A 38 -12.48 -9.83 17.29
CA PRO A 38 -11.62 -10.35 16.23
C PRO A 38 -12.14 -10.11 14.79
N ASP A 39 -13.44 -9.94 14.62
CA ASP A 39 -14.12 -9.73 13.34
C ASP A 39 -14.75 -8.33 13.19
N ARG A 40 -14.46 -7.41 14.11
CA ARG A 40 -14.94 -6.01 14.11
C ARG A 40 -13.77 -5.02 14.10
N ILE A 41 -12.81 -5.25 13.24
CA ILE A 41 -11.61 -4.42 13.11
C ILE A 41 -11.78 -3.50 11.91
N ALA A 42 -11.72 -2.18 12.14
CA ALA A 42 -11.65 -1.19 11.08
C ALA A 42 -10.19 -0.80 10.80
N ALA A 43 -9.79 -0.79 9.54
CA ALA A 43 -8.48 -0.34 9.10
C ALA A 43 -8.57 1.09 8.53
N VAL A 44 -8.01 2.07 9.23
CA VAL A 44 -8.06 3.49 8.87
C VAL A 44 -6.64 4.02 8.73
N GLY A 45 -6.36 4.81 7.71
CA GLY A 45 -5.03 5.39 7.55
C GLY A 45 -4.92 6.33 6.35
N SER A 46 -3.89 7.18 6.37
CA SER A 46 -3.61 8.11 5.29
C SER A 46 -2.20 7.90 4.75
N SER A 47 -1.99 8.09 3.44
CA SER A 47 -0.71 7.97 2.76
C SER A 47 -0.07 6.61 3.00
N TYR A 48 1.08 6.52 3.65
CA TYR A 48 1.72 5.28 4.09
C TYR A 48 0.76 4.41 4.92
N GLY A 49 0.09 5.02 5.91
CA GLY A 49 -0.96 4.35 6.70
C GLY A 49 -2.17 3.96 5.86
N GLY A 50 -2.49 4.73 4.80
CA GLY A 50 -3.52 4.38 3.82
C GLY A 50 -3.16 3.12 3.05
N GLY A 51 -1.92 2.98 2.60
CA GLY A 51 -1.41 1.77 1.95
C GLY A 51 -1.44 0.56 2.89
N THR A 52 -1.08 0.76 4.16
CA THR A 52 -1.19 -0.28 5.20
C THR A 52 -2.65 -0.69 5.41
N ALA A 53 -3.58 0.28 5.56
CA ALA A 53 -5.00 0.01 5.73
C ALA A 53 -5.60 -0.73 4.52
N LEU A 54 -5.19 -0.35 3.30
CA LEU A 54 -5.63 -1.02 2.08
C LEU A 54 -5.03 -2.43 1.94
N SER A 55 -3.78 -2.65 2.37
CA SER A 55 -3.17 -3.97 2.45
C SER A 55 -3.91 -4.87 3.44
N MET A 56 -4.27 -4.32 4.60
CA MET A 56 -5.10 -5.02 5.59
C MET A 56 -6.47 -5.41 5.01
N ALA A 57 -7.12 -4.49 4.26
CA ALA A 57 -8.39 -4.77 3.59
C ALA A 57 -8.26 -5.87 2.52
N ALA A 58 -7.21 -5.83 1.70
CA ALA A 58 -6.95 -6.80 0.64
C ALA A 58 -6.59 -8.19 1.19
N LEU A 59 -5.86 -8.26 2.29
CA LEU A 59 -5.60 -9.49 3.02
C LEU A 59 -6.84 -10.02 3.74
N LYS A 60 -7.62 -9.13 4.34
CA LYS A 60 -8.86 -9.36 5.08
C LYS A 60 -8.68 -10.31 6.28
N ASP A 61 -8.80 -11.60 6.05
CA ASP A 61 -8.69 -12.69 7.04
C ASP A 61 -7.43 -13.52 6.87
N ARG A 62 -6.50 -13.05 6.04
CA ARG A 62 -5.21 -13.68 5.71
C ARG A 62 -4.06 -12.81 6.19
N ARG A 63 -2.89 -13.41 6.33
CA ARG A 63 -1.61 -12.72 6.51
C ARG A 63 -0.58 -13.24 5.52
N MET A 64 0.35 -12.39 5.12
CA MET A 64 1.45 -12.79 4.25
C MET A 64 2.65 -13.21 5.12
N LEU A 65 3.16 -14.40 4.86
CA LEU A 65 4.35 -14.94 5.53
C LEU A 65 5.65 -14.39 4.89
N PRO A 66 6.82 -14.51 5.54
CA PRO A 66 8.09 -13.99 5.00
C PRO A 66 8.48 -14.54 3.63
N ASP A 67 8.02 -15.72 3.28
CA ASP A 67 8.23 -16.34 1.95
C ASP A 67 7.22 -15.85 0.89
N GLY A 68 6.29 -14.97 1.27
CA GLY A 68 5.24 -14.42 0.41
C GLY A 68 4.01 -15.30 0.26
N THR A 69 3.94 -16.43 0.95
CA THR A 69 2.73 -17.26 0.97
C THR A 69 1.66 -16.66 1.87
N LEU A 70 0.38 -16.96 1.58
CA LEU A 70 -0.75 -16.49 2.37
C LEU A 70 -1.22 -17.59 3.34
N ALA A 71 -1.47 -17.20 4.58
CA ALA A 71 -2.01 -18.05 5.63
C ALA A 71 -3.23 -17.38 6.30
N PRO A 72 -4.12 -18.13 6.96
CA PRO A 72 -5.18 -17.56 7.79
C PRO A 72 -4.61 -16.60 8.84
N TRP A 73 -5.25 -15.44 9.03
CA TRP A 73 -4.88 -14.51 10.09
C TRP A 73 -5.49 -14.92 11.41
N LYS A 74 -4.67 -15.42 12.31
CA LYS A 74 -5.08 -15.83 13.65
C LYS A 74 -4.27 -15.08 14.71
N SER A 75 -4.91 -14.85 15.87
CA SER A 75 -4.22 -14.40 17.07
C SER A 75 -3.19 -15.44 17.55
N PRO A 76 -2.26 -15.11 18.46
CA PRO A 76 -1.37 -16.10 19.09
C PRO A 76 -2.10 -17.29 19.69
N ASP A 77 -3.25 -17.09 20.32
CA ASP A 77 -4.08 -18.16 20.93
C ASP A 77 -4.97 -18.90 19.90
N GLY A 78 -4.86 -18.54 18.60
CA GLY A 78 -5.52 -19.26 17.51
C GLY A 78 -6.90 -18.73 17.10
N THR A 79 -7.38 -17.61 17.66
CA THR A 79 -8.64 -16.98 17.28
C THR A 79 -8.56 -16.43 15.85
N GLN A 80 -9.48 -16.84 14.97
CA GLN A 80 -9.56 -16.31 13.60
C GLN A 80 -9.94 -14.83 13.64
N MET A 81 -9.24 -14.02 12.84
CA MET A 81 -9.42 -12.58 12.78
C MET A 81 -9.73 -12.12 11.36
N SER A 82 -10.43 -10.99 11.23
CA SER A 82 -10.67 -10.36 9.94
C SER A 82 -10.88 -8.86 10.04
N ILE A 83 -10.57 -8.15 8.94
CA ILE A 83 -10.95 -6.75 8.76
C ILE A 83 -12.42 -6.69 8.36
N ALA A 84 -13.21 -5.94 9.11
CA ALA A 84 -14.63 -5.70 8.83
C ALA A 84 -14.81 -4.63 7.75
N VAL A 85 -14.00 -3.55 7.81
CA VAL A 85 -14.08 -2.40 6.91
C VAL A 85 -12.74 -1.68 6.83
N ALA A 86 -12.49 -0.96 5.74
CA ALA A 86 -11.35 -0.08 5.63
C ALA A 86 -11.70 1.28 5.03
N THR A 87 -11.05 2.34 5.53
CA THR A 87 -11.17 3.71 4.99
C THR A 87 -9.77 4.29 4.69
N PRO A 88 -9.08 3.75 3.67
CA PRO A 88 -7.77 4.25 3.25
C PRO A 88 -7.89 5.62 2.55
N ASN A 89 -7.14 6.61 3.03
CA ASN A 89 -7.06 7.94 2.45
C ASN A 89 -5.74 8.12 1.71
N VAL A 90 -5.78 8.67 0.49
CA VAL A 90 -4.63 8.88 -0.40
C VAL A 90 -3.64 7.72 -0.39
N ALA A 91 -4.19 6.52 -0.50
CA ALA A 91 -3.46 5.27 -0.36
C ALA A 91 -2.76 4.86 -1.66
N PRO A 92 -1.45 4.57 -1.63
CA PRO A 92 -0.79 3.90 -2.76
C PRO A 92 -1.38 2.50 -2.95
N THR A 93 -1.74 2.16 -4.17
CA THR A 93 -2.14 0.81 -4.56
C THR A 93 -1.00 0.05 -5.23
N GLU A 94 -0.16 0.77 -6.00
CA GLU A 94 1.10 0.26 -6.53
C GLU A 94 2.24 1.24 -6.25
N VAL A 95 3.17 0.86 -5.37
CA VAL A 95 4.29 1.71 -4.97
C VAL A 95 5.19 2.12 -6.16
N PRO A 96 5.52 1.24 -7.11
CA PRO A 96 6.28 1.68 -8.29
C PRO A 96 5.55 2.76 -9.09
N ALA A 97 4.22 2.68 -9.22
CA ALA A 97 3.44 3.64 -9.98
C ALA A 97 3.41 5.03 -9.37
N ILE A 98 3.48 5.13 -8.04
CA ILE A 98 3.51 6.45 -7.37
C ILE A 98 4.91 7.05 -7.31
N LEU A 99 5.97 6.25 -7.28
CA LEU A 99 7.35 6.75 -7.14
C LEU A 99 8.05 6.98 -8.47
N ALA A 100 7.86 6.10 -9.44
CA ALA A 100 8.47 6.16 -10.76
C ALA A 100 7.41 5.99 -11.86
N PRO A 101 6.42 6.91 -11.96
CA PRO A 101 5.31 6.77 -12.89
C PRO A 101 5.80 6.83 -14.33
N SER A 102 5.43 5.84 -15.12
CA SER A 102 5.61 5.86 -16.57
C SER A 102 4.37 6.49 -17.19
N GLY A 103 4.50 7.63 -17.82
CA GLY A 103 3.37 8.32 -18.47
C GLY A 103 2.71 7.55 -19.62
N SER A 104 3.19 6.35 -19.95
CA SER A 104 2.65 5.50 -21.01
C SER A 104 1.50 4.59 -20.57
N ASN A 105 1.16 4.54 -19.29
CA ASN A 105 0.17 3.62 -18.74
C ASN A 105 -1.13 4.36 -18.41
N LEU A 106 -2.05 4.38 -19.37
CA LEU A 106 -3.39 4.97 -19.22
C LEU A 106 -4.50 3.91 -19.13
N ASP A 107 -4.16 2.65 -19.08
CA ASP A 107 -5.08 1.51 -19.07
C ASP A 107 -5.68 1.19 -17.71
N TYR A 108 -5.20 1.80 -16.66
CA TYR A 108 -5.74 1.69 -15.29
C TYR A 108 -7.20 2.12 -15.17
N ILE A 109 -7.74 2.82 -16.16
CA ILE A 109 -9.15 3.24 -16.20
C ILE A 109 -10.03 2.12 -16.75
N THR A 110 -9.52 1.32 -17.69
CA THR A 110 -10.29 0.35 -18.46
C THR A 110 -9.87 -1.10 -18.23
N ASP A 111 -8.61 -1.33 -17.84
CA ASP A 111 -8.08 -2.66 -17.58
C ASP A 111 -7.93 -2.90 -16.07
N SER A 112 -8.86 -3.67 -15.50
CA SER A 112 -8.86 -4.02 -14.08
C SER A 112 -7.74 -5.00 -13.70
N SER A 113 -7.13 -5.65 -14.67
CA SER A 113 -6.03 -6.61 -14.47
C SER A 113 -4.64 -5.96 -14.63
N TYR A 114 -4.59 -4.68 -15.02
CA TYR A 114 -3.35 -3.97 -15.20
C TYR A 114 -2.47 -4.01 -13.96
N SER A 115 -1.22 -4.29 -14.14
CA SER A 115 -0.17 -4.16 -13.12
C SER A 115 1.12 -3.64 -13.77
N PHE A 116 1.95 -2.99 -12.96
CA PHE A 116 3.25 -2.45 -13.40
C PHE A 116 4.17 -3.59 -13.88
N LYS A 117 4.82 -3.45 -15.03
CA LYS A 117 5.70 -4.47 -15.61
C LYS A 117 7.14 -3.97 -15.73
N THR A 118 8.09 -4.86 -15.55
CA THR A 118 9.51 -4.60 -15.83
C THR A 118 9.82 -4.75 -17.31
N THR A 119 11.04 -4.39 -17.74
CA THR A 119 11.50 -4.54 -19.13
C THR A 119 11.54 -5.99 -19.61
N ASP A 120 11.56 -6.96 -18.69
CA ASP A 120 11.43 -8.40 -18.98
C ASP A 120 9.98 -8.86 -19.16
N GLY A 121 9.02 -7.93 -19.18
CA GLY A 121 7.60 -8.20 -19.38
C GLY A 121 6.83 -8.62 -18.13
N GLN A 122 7.47 -8.64 -16.98
CA GLN A 122 6.80 -9.02 -15.71
C GLN A 122 5.97 -7.89 -15.14
N ASN A 123 6.47 -6.65 -15.18
CA ASN A 123 5.78 -5.43 -14.74
C ASN A 123 5.98 -4.31 -15.75
N SER A 124 5.23 -3.22 -15.69
CA SER A 124 5.42 -2.07 -16.58
C SER A 124 6.78 -1.41 -16.38
N ARG A 125 7.27 -0.77 -17.43
CA ARG A 125 8.50 0.01 -17.36
C ARG A 125 8.35 1.16 -16.38
N PRO A 126 9.33 1.40 -15.48
CA PRO A 126 9.34 2.59 -14.66
C PRO A 126 9.59 3.83 -15.52
N GLY A 127 9.03 4.94 -15.10
CA GLY A 127 9.38 6.26 -15.58
C GLY A 127 10.39 6.94 -14.67
N ILE A 128 10.54 8.24 -14.85
CA ILE A 128 11.47 9.06 -14.05
C ILE A 128 11.01 9.05 -12.58
N LEU A 129 11.96 8.82 -11.68
CA LEU A 129 11.73 8.86 -10.24
C LEU A 129 11.23 10.24 -9.80
N LYS A 130 10.22 10.29 -8.95
CA LYS A 130 9.78 11.52 -8.27
C LYS A 130 10.80 11.92 -7.20
N GLU A 131 11.96 12.38 -7.64
CA GLU A 131 13.16 12.57 -6.81
C GLU A 131 12.91 13.39 -5.55
N GLY A 132 12.17 14.50 -5.64
CA GLY A 132 11.87 15.33 -4.47
C GLY A 132 11.09 14.62 -3.38
N TRP A 133 10.20 13.71 -3.76
CA TRP A 133 9.45 12.87 -2.81
C TRP A 133 10.32 11.75 -2.24
N VAL A 134 11.05 11.05 -3.11
CA VAL A 134 11.87 9.90 -2.69
C VAL A 134 13.01 10.35 -1.78
N GLN A 135 13.66 11.47 -2.07
CA GLN A 135 14.70 12.04 -1.22
C GLN A 135 14.13 12.44 0.16
N GLY A 136 12.96 13.07 0.20
CA GLY A 136 12.30 13.43 1.46
C GLY A 136 11.96 12.20 2.29
N LEU A 137 11.36 11.18 1.68
CA LEU A 137 10.99 9.93 2.36
C LEU A 137 12.22 9.17 2.85
N ALA A 138 13.27 9.04 2.04
CA ALA A 138 14.50 8.34 2.41
C ALA A 138 15.24 9.01 3.60
N SER A 139 15.10 10.32 3.78
CA SER A 139 15.76 11.06 4.86
C SER A 139 14.99 11.04 6.20
N THR A 140 13.74 10.58 6.23
CA THR A 140 12.86 10.71 7.40
C THR A 140 12.74 9.43 8.23
N GLY A 141 13.27 8.31 7.77
CA GLY A 141 13.06 7.01 8.39
C GLY A 141 14.34 6.27 8.77
N PHE A 142 14.21 5.26 9.61
CA PHE A 142 15.28 4.31 9.88
C PHE A 142 15.29 3.23 8.80
N VAL A 143 16.09 3.44 7.77
CA VAL A 143 16.24 2.53 6.62
C VAL A 143 17.43 1.61 6.76
N ALA A 144 17.37 0.44 6.14
CA ALA A 144 18.49 -0.51 6.13
C ALA A 144 19.71 0.10 5.43
N PRO A 145 20.93 -0.17 5.91
CA PRO A 145 22.14 0.10 5.12
C PRO A 145 22.09 -0.65 3.79
N VAL A 146 22.63 -0.04 2.73
CA VAL A 146 22.65 -0.62 1.37
C VAL A 146 23.11 -2.08 1.38
N GLY A 147 22.34 -2.95 0.74
CA GLY A 147 22.65 -4.38 0.56
C GLY A 147 22.49 -5.27 1.80
N THR A 148 21.98 -4.73 2.93
CA THR A 148 21.81 -5.54 4.17
C THR A 148 20.47 -6.27 4.22
N ASP A 149 19.44 -5.75 3.59
CA ASP A 149 18.11 -6.34 3.56
C ASP A 149 17.52 -6.26 2.13
N PRO A 150 17.50 -7.37 1.37
CA PRO A 150 16.97 -7.35 0.00
C PRO A 150 15.49 -6.99 -0.10
N SER A 151 14.71 -7.16 0.98
CA SER A 151 13.30 -6.78 1.02
C SER A 151 13.08 -5.30 1.37
N ALA A 152 14.13 -4.59 1.80
CA ALA A 152 14.07 -3.21 2.24
C ALA A 152 15.33 -2.41 1.83
N ASP A 153 15.97 -2.77 0.71
CA ASP A 153 17.17 -2.06 0.22
C ASP A 153 16.82 -0.73 -0.45
N LEU A 154 16.06 0.10 0.29
CA LEU A 154 15.49 1.36 -0.22
C LEU A 154 16.57 2.32 -0.74
N LEU A 155 17.71 2.40 -0.06
CA LEU A 155 18.83 3.25 -0.47
C LEU A 155 19.57 2.67 -1.68
N GLY A 156 19.71 1.35 -1.78
CA GLY A 156 20.29 0.67 -2.93
C GLY A 156 19.39 0.83 -4.17
N TRP A 157 18.08 0.69 -4.00
CA TRP A 157 17.13 0.94 -5.10
C TRP A 157 17.16 2.39 -5.54
N LYS A 158 17.13 3.34 -4.60
CA LYS A 158 17.27 4.76 -4.93
C LYS A 158 18.56 5.03 -5.72
N ALA A 159 19.69 4.52 -5.26
CA ALA A 159 20.98 4.71 -5.95
C ALA A 159 20.98 4.17 -7.38
N ALA A 160 20.26 3.06 -7.64
CA ALA A 160 20.11 2.51 -8.99
C ALA A 160 19.33 3.45 -9.92
N PHE A 161 18.27 4.10 -9.41
CA PHE A 161 17.53 5.11 -10.18
C PHE A 161 18.33 6.41 -10.34
N ASP A 162 19.07 6.84 -9.32
CA ASP A 162 19.90 8.06 -9.34
C ASP A 162 21.06 7.95 -10.35
N ALA A 163 21.47 6.74 -10.72
CA ALA A 163 22.45 6.51 -11.79
C ALA A 163 21.95 6.98 -13.17
N GLY A 164 20.66 7.24 -13.29
CA GLY A 164 20.02 7.84 -14.46
C GLY A 164 19.55 6.86 -15.52
N GLU A 165 18.79 7.41 -16.47
CA GLU A 165 18.28 6.64 -17.62
C GLU A 165 19.40 6.30 -18.63
N PRO A 166 19.23 5.23 -19.42
CA PRO A 166 18.05 4.39 -19.53
C PRO A 166 17.95 3.34 -18.41
N TYR A 167 16.75 3.13 -17.90
CA TYR A 167 16.49 2.08 -16.89
C TYR A 167 16.33 0.68 -17.50
N ASP A 168 16.20 0.61 -18.82
CA ASP A 168 15.98 -0.61 -19.57
C ASP A 168 17.14 -1.59 -19.41
N GLY A 169 16.84 -2.79 -18.95
CA GLY A 169 17.85 -3.84 -18.77
C GLY A 169 18.70 -3.70 -17.50
N VAL A 170 18.44 -2.72 -16.61
CA VAL A 170 19.16 -2.57 -15.35
C VAL A 170 18.61 -3.58 -14.32
N PRO A 171 19.39 -4.62 -13.93
CA PRO A 171 18.85 -5.72 -13.09
C PRO A 171 18.37 -5.23 -11.72
N ALA A 172 19.06 -4.26 -11.09
CA ALA A 172 18.69 -3.73 -9.79
C ALA A 172 17.34 -3.01 -9.83
N ILE A 173 17.06 -2.22 -10.89
CA ILE A 173 15.78 -1.54 -11.08
C ILE A 173 14.67 -2.56 -11.33
N ASN A 174 14.89 -3.54 -12.21
CA ASN A 174 13.91 -4.59 -12.46
C ASN A 174 13.59 -5.40 -11.18
N ALA A 175 14.60 -5.69 -10.35
CA ALA A 175 14.42 -6.38 -9.08
C ALA A 175 13.60 -5.55 -8.09
N SER A 176 13.92 -4.25 -7.94
CA SER A 176 13.19 -3.35 -7.04
C SER A 176 11.73 -3.20 -7.46
N ILE A 177 11.45 -3.03 -8.75
CA ILE A 177 10.07 -2.93 -9.26
C ILE A 177 9.27 -4.21 -8.97
N ARG A 178 9.85 -5.40 -9.17
CA ARG A 178 9.18 -6.66 -8.84
C ARG A 178 8.91 -6.80 -7.35
N GLU A 179 9.88 -6.45 -6.53
CA GLU A 179 9.75 -6.49 -5.06
C GLU A 179 8.65 -5.56 -4.59
N LEU A 180 8.70 -4.29 -5.01
CA LEU A 180 7.73 -3.26 -4.66
C LEU A 180 6.31 -3.58 -5.15
N ALA A 181 6.17 -4.05 -6.39
CA ALA A 181 4.86 -4.38 -6.95
C ALA A 181 4.23 -5.59 -6.25
N LYS A 182 5.04 -6.58 -5.87
CA LYS A 182 4.54 -7.85 -5.33
C LYS A 182 4.24 -7.79 -3.83
N TYR A 183 5.11 -7.14 -3.04
CA TYR A 183 5.09 -7.25 -1.60
C TYR A 183 4.80 -5.95 -0.85
N HIS A 184 4.93 -4.80 -1.53
CA HIS A 184 4.72 -3.48 -0.94
C HIS A 184 3.47 -2.78 -1.49
N SER A 185 2.80 -3.41 -2.42
CA SER A 185 1.65 -2.86 -3.14
C SER A 185 0.39 -3.66 -2.83
N PRO A 186 -0.66 -3.02 -2.26
CA PRO A 186 -1.95 -3.70 -2.05
C PRO A 186 -2.52 -4.35 -3.30
N TYR A 187 -2.24 -3.78 -4.48
CA TYR A 187 -2.65 -4.33 -5.76
C TYR A 187 -1.94 -5.65 -6.10
N GLY A 188 -0.76 -5.91 -5.55
CA GLY A 188 -0.01 -7.17 -5.72
C GLY A 188 -0.54 -8.35 -4.90
N ILE A 189 -1.42 -8.09 -3.93
CA ILE A 189 -2.02 -9.14 -3.09
C ILE A 189 -2.99 -9.98 -3.92
N ASP A 190 -2.96 -11.30 -3.71
CA ASP A 190 -3.88 -12.23 -4.38
C ASP A 190 -5.35 -11.85 -4.12
N HIS A 191 -6.09 -11.64 -5.18
CA HIS A 191 -7.49 -11.24 -5.21
C HIS A 191 -8.48 -12.41 -5.38
N SER A 192 -8.03 -13.65 -5.18
CA SER A 192 -8.91 -14.83 -5.20
C SER A 192 -9.95 -14.80 -4.06
N VAL A 193 -9.68 -14.02 -3.00
CA VAL A 193 -10.62 -13.74 -1.91
C VAL A 193 -11.02 -12.27 -1.96
N ALA A 194 -12.31 -11.99 -1.81
CA ALA A 194 -12.84 -10.63 -1.78
C ALA A 194 -12.20 -9.81 -0.66
N PRO A 195 -11.73 -8.59 -0.92
CA PRO A 195 -11.24 -7.70 0.13
C PRO A 195 -12.34 -7.34 1.14
N ALA A 196 -11.99 -6.68 2.22
CA ALA A 196 -12.98 -6.08 3.10
C ALA A 196 -13.73 -4.93 2.40
N PRO A 197 -14.98 -4.62 2.80
CA PRO A 197 -15.65 -3.39 2.40
C PRO A 197 -14.76 -2.17 2.55
N THR A 198 -14.70 -1.30 1.52
CA THR A 198 -13.67 -0.25 1.49
C THR A 198 -14.22 1.07 0.94
N LEU A 199 -14.04 2.16 1.69
CA LEU A 199 -14.22 3.54 1.22
C LEU A 199 -12.85 4.16 0.96
N MET A 200 -12.45 4.28 -0.29
CA MET A 200 -11.19 4.93 -0.67
C MET A 200 -11.40 6.43 -0.89
N SER A 201 -10.54 7.26 -0.34
CA SER A 201 -10.55 8.70 -0.58
C SER A 201 -9.24 9.18 -1.21
N THR A 202 -9.33 10.07 -2.19
CA THR A 202 -8.18 10.61 -2.90
C THR A 202 -8.46 11.98 -3.47
N GLY A 203 -7.41 12.74 -3.78
CA GLY A 203 -7.49 14.11 -4.27
C GLY A 203 -7.01 14.29 -5.69
N TYR A 204 -7.71 15.16 -6.43
CA TYR A 204 -7.35 15.48 -7.81
C TYR A 204 -6.00 16.20 -7.95
N SER A 205 -5.58 16.90 -6.91
CA SER A 205 -4.34 17.69 -6.88
C SER A 205 -3.20 17.00 -6.12
N ASP A 206 -3.38 15.73 -5.76
CA ASP A 206 -2.32 14.95 -5.12
C ASP A 206 -1.21 14.63 -6.12
N ASP A 207 0.00 15.13 -5.86
CA ASP A 207 1.14 14.94 -6.76
C ASP A 207 2.00 13.70 -6.41
N LEU A 208 1.70 13.05 -5.28
CA LEU A 208 2.35 11.80 -4.91
C LEU A 208 1.48 10.59 -5.24
N VAL A 209 0.24 10.56 -4.73
CA VAL A 209 -0.70 9.45 -4.93
C VAL A 209 -1.87 9.92 -5.80
N PRO A 210 -1.78 9.80 -7.13
CA PRO A 210 -2.80 10.28 -8.03
C PRO A 210 -4.07 9.42 -7.97
N VAL A 211 -5.19 9.98 -8.45
CA VAL A 211 -6.52 9.34 -8.40
C VAL A 211 -6.60 7.96 -9.07
N ASN A 212 -5.74 7.70 -10.04
CA ASN A 212 -5.69 6.41 -10.72
C ASN A 212 -5.31 5.25 -9.79
N GLU A 213 -4.62 5.52 -8.69
CA GLU A 213 -4.34 4.50 -7.68
C GLU A 213 -5.65 3.92 -7.12
N SER A 214 -6.54 4.78 -6.67
CA SER A 214 -7.85 4.36 -6.15
C SER A 214 -8.74 3.73 -7.22
N THR A 215 -8.80 4.31 -8.43
CA THR A 215 -9.64 3.78 -9.52
C THR A 215 -9.17 2.41 -10.00
N ARG A 216 -7.86 2.15 -10.02
CA ARG A 216 -7.30 0.85 -10.38
C ARG A 216 -7.80 -0.26 -9.44
N PHE A 217 -7.67 -0.05 -8.15
CA PHE A 217 -8.14 -1.01 -7.14
C PHE A 217 -9.66 -1.18 -7.19
N TYR A 218 -10.40 -0.06 -7.29
CA TYR A 218 -11.86 -0.05 -7.41
C TYR A 218 -12.33 -0.86 -8.63
N ASN A 219 -11.79 -0.59 -9.82
CA ASN A 219 -12.20 -1.24 -11.06
C ASN A 219 -11.99 -2.75 -11.00
N ARG A 220 -10.82 -3.20 -10.52
CA ARG A 220 -10.55 -4.63 -10.35
C ARG A 220 -11.51 -5.27 -9.35
N THR A 221 -11.71 -4.63 -8.22
CA THR A 221 -12.58 -5.16 -7.17
C THR A 221 -14.03 -5.26 -7.65
N ARG A 222 -14.55 -4.22 -8.32
CA ARG A 222 -15.91 -4.22 -8.87
C ARG A 222 -16.10 -5.25 -9.99
N ALA A 223 -15.07 -5.48 -10.80
CA ALA A 223 -15.12 -6.49 -11.87
C ALA A 223 -15.21 -7.91 -11.31
N GLN A 224 -14.49 -8.21 -10.24
CA GLN A 224 -14.45 -9.54 -9.63
C GLN A 224 -15.55 -9.77 -8.59
N TYR A 225 -15.93 -8.74 -7.86
CA TYR A 225 -16.87 -8.78 -6.74
C TYR A 225 -17.91 -7.65 -6.87
N PRO A 226 -18.86 -7.74 -7.83
CA PRO A 226 -19.78 -6.65 -8.15
C PRO A 226 -20.68 -6.22 -6.99
N ASP A 227 -20.98 -7.12 -6.06
CA ASP A 227 -21.84 -6.86 -4.90
C ASP A 227 -21.08 -6.40 -3.66
N LEU A 228 -19.74 -6.41 -3.69
CA LEU A 228 -18.94 -5.96 -2.55
C LEU A 228 -19.09 -4.43 -2.38
N PRO A 229 -19.37 -3.94 -1.15
CA PRO A 229 -19.34 -2.50 -0.89
C PRO A 229 -17.94 -1.92 -1.08
N VAL A 230 -17.72 -1.24 -2.20
CA VAL A 230 -16.51 -0.45 -2.47
C VAL A 230 -16.94 0.89 -3.03
N SER A 231 -16.46 1.98 -2.43
CA SER A 231 -16.79 3.35 -2.82
C SER A 231 -15.55 4.20 -2.96
N LEU A 232 -15.68 5.24 -3.78
CA LEU A 232 -14.65 6.24 -4.01
C LEU A 232 -15.16 7.62 -3.56
N PHE A 233 -14.33 8.34 -2.84
CA PHE A 233 -14.53 9.75 -2.53
C PHE A 233 -13.40 10.56 -3.18
N PHE A 234 -13.77 11.44 -4.11
CA PHE A 234 -12.84 12.35 -4.75
C PHE A 234 -13.08 13.78 -4.28
N GLY A 235 -12.03 14.47 -3.90
CA GLY A 235 -12.15 15.83 -3.40
C GLY A 235 -10.86 16.65 -3.51
N SER A 236 -10.93 17.88 -2.98
CA SER A 236 -9.76 18.73 -2.82
C SER A 236 -9.05 18.35 -1.52
N LEU A 237 -8.29 17.27 -1.61
CA LEU A 237 -7.47 16.71 -0.52
C LEU A 237 -6.21 16.06 -1.13
N GLY A 238 -5.26 15.66 -0.32
CA GLY A 238 -4.04 15.02 -0.80
C GLY A 238 -2.80 15.38 0.00
N HIS A 239 -1.63 15.08 -0.56
CA HIS A 239 -0.32 15.42 0.00
C HIS A 239 -0.04 16.94 -0.06
N PRO A 240 1.03 17.46 0.57
CA PRO A 240 1.22 18.90 0.84
C PRO A 240 1.07 19.87 -0.32
N ARG A 241 1.22 19.43 -1.56
CA ARG A 241 0.96 20.27 -2.73
C ARG A 241 -0.50 20.26 -3.17
N GLY A 242 -1.30 19.34 -2.63
CA GLY A 242 -2.74 19.33 -2.79
C GLY A 242 -3.40 20.43 -1.96
N GLN A 243 -4.47 21.03 -2.49
CA GLN A 243 -5.28 21.94 -1.69
C GLN A 243 -6.22 21.12 -0.81
N VAL A 244 -6.05 21.19 0.50
CA VAL A 244 -6.96 20.54 1.45
C VAL A 244 -7.96 21.56 1.94
N GLN A 245 -9.24 21.33 1.65
CA GLN A 245 -10.33 22.20 2.08
C GLN A 245 -11.03 21.60 3.31
N ALA A 246 -11.24 22.42 4.34
CA ALA A 246 -11.81 21.98 5.62
C ALA A 246 -13.20 21.35 5.48
N ASN A 247 -14.07 21.89 4.61
CA ASN A 247 -15.39 21.34 4.33
C ASN A 247 -15.33 19.98 3.64
N VAL A 248 -14.35 19.75 2.75
CA VAL A 248 -14.13 18.46 2.08
C VAL A 248 -13.66 17.42 3.09
N THR A 249 -12.71 17.81 3.97
CA THR A 249 -12.24 16.94 5.05
C THR A 249 -13.35 16.58 6.03
N ALA A 250 -14.21 17.53 6.40
CA ALA A 250 -15.34 17.29 7.28
C ALA A 250 -16.37 16.32 6.65
N ALA A 251 -16.67 16.50 5.35
CA ALA A 251 -17.55 15.59 4.62
C ALA A 251 -16.97 14.17 4.56
N LEU A 252 -15.66 14.04 4.29
CA LEU A 252 -14.99 12.75 4.29
C LEU A 252 -15.07 12.06 5.64
N ARG A 253 -14.76 12.75 6.74
CA ARG A 253 -14.87 12.19 8.10
C ARG A 253 -16.26 11.68 8.41
N THR A 254 -17.29 12.43 8.03
CA THR A 254 -18.69 11.99 8.21
C THR A 254 -19.00 10.69 7.44
N LEU A 255 -18.37 10.49 6.28
CA LEU A 255 -18.52 9.25 5.53
C LEU A 255 -17.72 8.10 6.14
N GLU A 256 -16.49 8.39 6.58
CA GLU A 256 -15.65 7.41 7.28
C GLU A 256 -16.34 6.87 8.54
N ASP A 257 -16.90 7.77 9.37
CA ASP A 257 -17.68 7.40 10.56
C ASP A 257 -18.83 6.46 10.20
N LYS A 258 -19.61 6.77 9.15
CA LYS A 258 -20.72 5.93 8.68
C LYS A 258 -20.27 4.57 8.13
N TRP A 259 -19.04 4.42 7.69
CA TRP A 259 -18.51 3.15 7.20
C TRP A 259 -17.95 2.29 8.33
N THR A 260 -17.52 2.91 9.43
CA THR A 260 -16.88 2.22 10.56
C THR A 260 -17.83 1.94 11.72
N ASP A 261 -19.02 2.59 11.78
CA ASP A 261 -20.11 2.31 12.72
C ASP A 261 -20.89 1.02 12.33
#